data_41318c7cb6feaeee702ceea3b1abada1
#
_entry.id   41318c7cb6feaeee702ceea3b1abada1
#
_cell.length_a   1.000
_cell.length_b   1.000
_cell.length_c   1.000
_cell.angle_alpha   90.00
_cell.angle_beta   90.00
_cell.angle_gamma   90.00
#
_symmetry.space_group_name_H-M   'P 1'
#
loop_
_entity.id
_entity.type
_entity.pdbx_description
1 polymer ?
#
loop_
_entity_poly.entity_id
_entity_poly.type
_entity_poly.pdbx_seq_one_letter_code
_entity_poly.pdbx_strand_id
1 'polypeptide(L)'
;MLKHFHTLIGHQNPIYALATGYEPDTFYSAGNDKGVVVWSLVTMEFLKVLVPVQHSVYALHRHGNMLFIAQRSGQILVFDLEIELTIASLNFHKKAVFDLKTISYKNELLSTGEDGIVAVWSLTDFSLLYNFQVIRDTVRTIAISMDESEISVGCKDSVVRVYNSLDYALIKELRAHKMPITSLQYSPDSRFLISGGRDAQLKVWALPDYELENNIAAHMFSIYAVIYHPTLPYFATCSQDKSIKLWGSEDFKLYKILSLDKKTEGHSHSINKLIWSTDGKHLISTGDDRQVMVWRFQP
;
A
#
# COMPACT_ATOMS: atom_id res chain seq x y z
N MET A 1 -3.74 -16.65 -15.27
CA MET A 1 -2.55 -16.57 -14.37
C MET A 1 -1.66 -15.38 -14.74
N LEU A 2 -0.87 -14.84 -13.78
CA LEU A 2 0.04 -13.71 -14.02
C LEU A 2 1.20 -14.08 -14.94
N LYS A 3 1.45 -13.23 -15.96
CA LYS A 3 2.61 -13.30 -16.85
C LYS A 3 3.22 -11.91 -16.99
N HIS A 4 4.53 -11.81 -17.09
CA HIS A 4 5.19 -10.55 -17.42
C HIS A 4 4.66 -10.02 -18.75
N PHE A 5 4.33 -8.74 -18.77
CA PHE A 5 3.79 -8.08 -19.95
C PHE A 5 4.72 -7.00 -20.45
N HIS A 6 5.19 -6.11 -19.57
CA HIS A 6 6.09 -5.03 -19.94
C HIS A 6 6.93 -4.57 -18.75
N THR A 7 8.11 -4.01 -19.02
CA THR A 7 8.96 -3.34 -18.02
C THR A 7 9.13 -1.88 -18.42
N LEU A 8 8.67 -0.98 -17.55
CA LEU A 8 8.75 0.45 -17.72
C LEU A 8 10.02 0.97 -17.04
N ILE A 9 10.84 1.67 -17.80
CA ILE A 9 12.13 2.24 -17.39
C ILE A 9 12.04 3.76 -17.41
N GLY A 10 12.56 4.43 -16.40
CA GLY A 10 12.55 5.91 -16.32
C GLY A 10 13.00 6.43 -14.96
N HIS A 11 12.69 5.72 -13.89
CA HIS A 11 13.19 6.06 -12.55
C HIS A 11 14.71 5.85 -12.45
N GLN A 12 15.37 6.77 -11.77
CA GLN A 12 16.81 6.71 -11.52
C GLN A 12 17.15 6.17 -10.13
N ASN A 13 16.16 6.10 -9.26
CA ASN A 13 16.28 5.70 -7.85
C ASN A 13 15.18 4.71 -7.44
N PRO A 14 15.30 4.05 -6.27
CA PRO A 14 14.28 3.15 -5.74
C PRO A 14 12.89 3.78 -5.70
N ILE A 15 11.88 2.97 -6.04
CA ILE A 15 10.48 3.34 -6.08
C ILE A 15 9.77 2.70 -4.89
N TYR A 16 8.99 3.48 -4.13
CA TYR A 16 8.36 3.04 -2.89
C TYR A 16 6.83 3.09 -2.92
N ALA A 17 6.26 3.89 -3.80
CA ALA A 17 4.84 4.18 -3.82
C ALA A 17 4.23 4.01 -5.21
N LEU A 18 3.03 3.46 -5.24
CA LEU A 18 2.16 3.33 -6.40
C LEU A 18 0.74 3.77 -6.04
N ALA A 19 0.04 4.36 -6.99
CA ALA A 19 -1.40 4.61 -6.91
C ALA A 19 -2.05 4.46 -8.28
N THR A 20 -3.34 4.11 -8.32
CA THR A 20 -4.14 4.10 -9.56
C THR A 20 -4.27 5.52 -10.11
N GLY A 21 -4.25 5.67 -11.44
CA GLY A 21 -4.37 6.96 -12.09
C GLY A 21 -5.77 7.57 -11.98
N TYR A 22 -5.87 8.86 -12.22
CA TYR A 22 -7.14 9.59 -12.36
C TYR A 22 -7.78 9.29 -13.71
N GLU A 23 -7.00 9.41 -14.78
CA GLU A 23 -7.42 8.98 -16.10
C GLU A 23 -7.47 7.45 -16.20
N PRO A 24 -8.44 6.90 -16.96
CA PRO A 24 -8.47 5.47 -17.24
C PRO A 24 -7.14 4.94 -17.78
N ASP A 25 -6.80 3.72 -17.42
CA ASP A 25 -5.59 3.04 -17.88
C ASP A 25 -4.28 3.79 -17.60
N THR A 26 -4.26 4.61 -16.53
CA THR A 26 -3.05 5.25 -16.02
C THR A 26 -2.74 4.83 -14.59
N PHE A 27 -1.52 5.07 -14.15
CA PHE A 27 -1.13 4.93 -12.76
C PHE A 27 0.04 5.85 -12.40
N TYR A 28 0.24 6.04 -11.11
CA TYR A 28 1.30 6.88 -10.55
C TYR A 28 2.35 6.03 -9.86
N SER A 29 3.61 6.41 -10.01
CA SER A 29 4.72 5.88 -9.22
C SER A 29 5.56 7.00 -8.64
N ALA A 30 6.14 6.79 -7.47
CA ALA A 30 7.05 7.72 -6.83
C ALA A 30 8.02 7.00 -5.89
N GLY A 31 9.13 7.67 -5.59
CA GLY A 31 10.15 7.10 -4.71
C GLY A 31 11.19 8.15 -4.33
N ASN A 32 12.46 7.80 -4.55
CA ASN A 32 13.58 8.67 -4.22
C ASN A 32 13.96 9.65 -5.36
N ASP A 33 13.24 9.66 -6.46
CA ASP A 33 13.50 10.48 -7.65
C ASP A 33 12.99 11.92 -7.56
N LYS A 34 12.43 12.32 -6.43
CA LYS A 34 11.89 13.67 -6.22
C LYS A 34 10.82 14.09 -7.24
N GLY A 35 9.97 13.15 -7.63
CA GLY A 35 8.83 13.39 -8.51
C GLY A 35 7.82 12.27 -8.48
N VAL A 36 6.57 12.60 -8.78
CA VAL A 36 5.51 11.64 -9.07
C VAL A 36 5.40 11.49 -10.58
N VAL A 37 5.49 10.27 -11.07
CA VAL A 37 5.48 9.94 -12.49
C VAL A 37 4.15 9.33 -12.89
N VAL A 38 3.65 9.73 -14.05
CA VAL A 38 2.44 9.17 -14.69
C VAL A 38 2.84 8.22 -15.81
N TRP A 39 2.20 7.06 -15.81
CA TRP A 39 2.40 6.00 -16.80
C TRP A 39 1.10 5.62 -17.48
N SER A 40 1.16 5.22 -18.73
CA SER A 40 0.05 4.66 -19.50
C SER A 40 0.11 3.14 -19.52
N LEU A 41 -1.01 2.48 -19.22
CA LEU A 41 -1.21 1.03 -19.40
C LEU A 41 -1.63 0.67 -20.83
N VAL A 42 -1.98 1.67 -21.66
CA VAL A 42 -2.32 1.46 -23.08
C VAL A 42 -1.06 1.42 -23.91
N THR A 43 -0.25 2.48 -23.85
CA THR A 43 1.00 2.59 -24.64
C THR A 43 2.20 1.92 -23.98
N MET A 44 2.09 1.59 -22.68
CA MET A 44 3.20 1.10 -21.86
C MET A 44 4.39 2.05 -21.84
N GLU A 45 4.12 3.33 -21.67
CA GLU A 45 5.13 4.38 -21.74
C GLU A 45 4.99 5.39 -20.59
N PHE A 46 6.08 6.08 -20.32
CA PHE A 46 6.13 7.29 -19.52
C PHE A 46 5.29 8.39 -20.21
N LEU A 47 4.42 9.04 -19.44
CA LEU A 47 3.66 10.18 -19.93
C LEU A 47 4.29 11.51 -19.51
N LYS A 48 4.45 11.72 -18.20
CA LYS A 48 5.01 12.95 -17.65
C LYS A 48 5.43 12.79 -16.18
N VAL A 49 6.23 13.75 -15.72
CA VAL A 49 6.35 14.01 -14.27
C VAL A 49 5.18 14.90 -13.89
N LEU A 50 4.29 14.38 -13.04
CA LEU A 50 3.07 15.08 -12.63
C LEU A 50 3.39 16.25 -11.71
N VAL A 51 4.17 16.00 -10.68
CA VAL A 51 4.57 17.00 -9.70
C VAL A 51 5.99 16.72 -9.20
N PRO A 52 6.89 17.71 -9.21
CA PRO A 52 8.18 17.59 -8.56
C PRO A 52 7.99 17.68 -7.03
N VAL A 53 8.78 16.91 -6.28
CA VAL A 53 8.80 16.92 -4.81
C VAL A 53 10.23 17.10 -4.29
N GLN A 54 10.37 17.62 -3.07
CA GLN A 54 11.71 17.89 -2.51
C GLN A 54 12.32 16.68 -1.80
N HIS A 55 11.46 15.78 -1.29
CA HIS A 55 11.85 14.63 -0.49
C HIS A 55 11.33 13.32 -1.10
N SER A 56 11.95 12.20 -0.71
CA SER A 56 11.48 10.87 -1.12
C SER A 56 10.01 10.67 -0.75
N VAL A 57 9.25 10.07 -1.65
CA VAL A 57 7.84 9.73 -1.46
C VAL A 57 7.73 8.29 -1.00
N TYR A 58 7.05 8.04 0.12
CA TYR A 58 6.84 6.70 0.66
C TYR A 58 5.43 6.17 0.48
N ALA A 59 4.44 7.05 0.34
CA ALA A 59 3.08 6.64 0.02
C ALA A 59 2.42 7.62 -0.96
N LEU A 60 1.62 7.05 -1.83
CA LEU A 60 0.66 7.74 -2.70
C LEU A 60 -0.72 7.20 -2.40
N HIS A 61 -1.70 8.07 -2.28
CA HIS A 61 -3.10 7.70 -2.12
C HIS A 61 -3.98 8.61 -2.95
N ARG A 62 -4.82 8.04 -3.80
CA ARG A 62 -5.79 8.79 -4.60
C ARG A 62 -7.20 8.65 -4.01
N HIS A 63 -7.87 9.77 -3.85
CA HIS A 63 -9.28 9.82 -3.50
C HIS A 63 -9.99 10.87 -4.37
N GLY A 64 -10.94 10.44 -5.19
CA GLY A 64 -11.56 11.31 -6.18
C GLY A 64 -10.54 11.89 -7.15
N ASN A 65 -10.54 13.22 -7.30
CA ASN A 65 -9.58 14.00 -8.08
C ASN A 65 -8.34 14.41 -7.27
N MET A 66 -8.21 14.01 -6.00
CA MET A 66 -7.06 14.36 -5.17
C MET A 66 -6.03 13.25 -5.11
N LEU A 67 -4.76 13.60 -5.22
CA LEU A 67 -3.60 12.75 -4.96
C LEU A 67 -2.86 13.24 -3.74
N PHE A 68 -2.81 12.42 -2.70
CA PHE A 68 -2.04 12.67 -1.48
C PHE A 68 -0.66 12.05 -1.62
N ILE A 69 0.39 12.86 -1.37
CA ILE A 69 1.79 12.50 -1.60
C ILE A 69 2.54 12.61 -0.26
N ALA A 70 2.77 11.46 0.37
CA ALA A 70 3.43 11.39 1.67
C ALA A 70 4.94 11.30 1.53
N GLN A 71 5.65 12.19 2.20
CA GLN A 71 7.09 12.36 2.05
C GLN A 71 7.88 11.95 3.31
N ARG A 72 9.19 11.71 3.10
CA ARG A 72 10.17 11.42 4.15
C ARG A 72 10.28 12.54 5.19
N SER A 73 10.00 13.78 4.80
CA SER A 73 10.04 14.95 5.71
C SER A 73 8.93 14.96 6.75
N GLY A 74 7.86 14.16 6.57
CA GLY A 74 6.63 14.24 7.35
C GLY A 74 5.54 15.07 6.66
N GLN A 75 5.88 15.82 5.62
CA GLN A 75 4.93 16.59 4.84
C GLN A 75 4.09 15.68 3.93
N ILE A 76 2.80 15.99 3.82
CA ILE A 76 1.89 15.39 2.84
C ILE A 76 1.42 16.51 1.92
N LEU A 77 1.68 16.40 0.63
CA LEU A 77 1.13 17.32 -0.36
C LEU A 77 -0.23 16.81 -0.83
N VAL A 78 -1.16 17.73 -1.05
CA VAL A 78 -2.45 17.48 -1.68
C VAL A 78 -2.41 18.09 -3.07
N PHE A 79 -2.48 17.24 -4.08
CA PHE A 79 -2.44 17.64 -5.47
C PHE A 79 -3.79 17.37 -6.12
N ASP A 80 -4.39 18.39 -6.71
CA ASP A 80 -5.61 18.27 -7.48
C ASP A 80 -5.27 17.84 -8.91
N LEU A 81 -5.80 16.69 -9.32
CA LEU A 81 -5.50 16.04 -10.59
C LEU A 81 -6.26 16.63 -11.79
N GLU A 82 -7.35 17.37 -11.52
CA GLU A 82 -8.16 18.00 -12.56
C GLU A 82 -7.53 19.32 -13.02
N ILE A 83 -7.11 20.15 -12.08
CA ILE A 83 -6.46 21.45 -12.37
C ILE A 83 -4.92 21.36 -12.38
N GLU A 84 -4.36 20.20 -12.05
CA GLU A 84 -2.92 19.91 -12.00
C GLU A 84 -2.12 20.87 -11.10
N LEU A 85 -2.64 21.18 -9.92
CA LEU A 85 -1.99 22.06 -8.96
C LEU A 85 -1.90 21.44 -7.56
N THR A 86 -0.83 21.76 -6.84
CA THR A 86 -0.76 21.51 -5.39
C THR A 86 -1.64 22.51 -4.67
N ILE A 87 -2.72 22.03 -4.04
CA ILE A 87 -3.74 22.87 -3.38
C ILE A 87 -3.55 23.00 -1.88
N ALA A 88 -2.86 22.03 -1.25
CA ALA A 88 -2.58 22.07 0.18
C ALA A 88 -1.31 21.33 0.57
N SER A 89 -0.82 21.61 1.76
CA SER A 89 0.32 20.94 2.39
C SER A 89 0.00 20.67 3.86
N LEU A 90 -0.08 19.41 4.22
CA LEU A 90 -0.41 18.94 5.57
C LEU A 90 0.89 18.79 6.35
N ASN A 91 1.07 19.58 7.39
CA ASN A 91 2.31 19.69 8.15
C ASN A 91 2.05 19.40 9.64
N PHE A 92 2.13 18.13 10.03
CA PHE A 92 1.98 17.68 11.40
C PHE A 92 3.08 16.68 11.79
N HIS A 93 3.23 15.60 10.99
CA HIS A 93 4.26 14.59 11.24
C HIS A 93 5.65 15.21 11.22
N LYS A 94 6.52 14.80 12.15
CA LYS A 94 7.92 15.27 12.26
C LYS A 94 8.92 14.33 11.63
N LYS A 95 8.44 13.19 11.15
CA LYS A 95 9.21 12.10 10.53
C LYS A 95 8.47 11.54 9.33
N ALA A 96 9.09 10.58 8.64
CA ALA A 96 8.53 9.99 7.43
C ALA A 96 7.11 9.46 7.60
N VAL A 97 6.23 9.81 6.65
CA VAL A 97 4.87 9.26 6.56
C VAL A 97 4.90 8.05 5.63
N PHE A 98 4.41 6.90 6.09
CA PHE A 98 4.53 5.63 5.39
C PHE A 98 3.25 5.12 4.76
N ASP A 99 2.09 5.52 5.24
CA ASP A 99 0.82 5.09 4.66
C ASP A 99 -0.28 6.14 4.83
N LEU A 100 -1.21 6.11 3.89
CA LEU A 100 -2.35 7.02 3.78
C LEU A 100 -3.59 6.22 3.42
N LYS A 101 -4.73 6.48 4.07
CA LYS A 101 -6.04 5.90 3.76
C LYS A 101 -7.15 6.93 3.98
N THR A 102 -8.23 6.81 3.25
CA THR A 102 -9.43 7.63 3.45
C THR A 102 -10.55 6.84 4.10
N ILE A 103 -11.32 7.50 4.95
CA ILE A 103 -12.62 7.04 5.45
C ILE A 103 -13.66 7.90 4.74
N SER A 104 -14.32 7.31 3.75
CA SER A 104 -15.15 8.06 2.79
C SER A 104 -16.40 8.64 3.45
N TYR A 105 -17.09 7.85 4.31
CA TYR A 105 -18.32 8.32 4.97
C TYR A 105 -18.08 9.46 5.97
N LYS A 106 -16.85 9.61 6.49
CA LYS A 106 -16.46 10.71 7.39
C LYS A 106 -15.80 11.86 6.64
N ASN A 107 -15.48 11.68 5.37
CA ASN A 107 -14.71 12.64 4.58
C ASN A 107 -13.35 12.97 5.25
N GLU A 108 -12.64 11.94 5.70
CA GLU A 108 -11.40 12.04 6.44
C GLU A 108 -10.26 11.29 5.76
N LEU A 109 -9.04 11.84 5.84
CA LEU A 109 -7.79 11.18 5.48
C LEU A 109 -7.05 10.77 6.76
N LEU A 110 -6.58 9.54 6.80
CA LEU A 110 -5.66 9.04 7.81
C LEU A 110 -4.25 9.01 7.28
N SER A 111 -3.30 9.42 8.10
CA SER A 111 -1.86 9.31 7.81
C SER A 111 -1.11 8.72 8.99
N THR A 112 -0.05 7.93 8.72
CA THR A 112 0.79 7.35 9.76
C THR A 112 2.24 7.22 9.32
N GLY A 113 3.16 7.16 10.29
CA GLY A 113 4.57 7.12 9.96
C GLY A 113 5.51 6.72 11.10
N GLU A 114 6.74 7.19 10.97
CA GLU A 114 7.85 6.86 11.85
C GLU A 114 7.72 7.44 13.27
N ASP A 115 6.86 8.43 13.46
CA ASP A 115 6.56 9.03 14.79
C ASP A 115 5.55 8.20 15.60
N GLY A 116 4.94 7.17 14.99
CA GLY A 116 4.00 6.27 15.64
C GLY A 116 2.64 6.87 15.93
N ILE A 117 2.30 7.95 15.23
CA ILE A 117 1.02 8.65 15.34
C ILE A 117 0.13 8.30 14.15
N VAL A 118 -1.16 8.22 14.39
CA VAL A 118 -2.19 8.35 13.34
C VAL A 118 -2.74 9.76 13.43
N ALA A 119 -2.63 10.52 12.33
CA ALA A 119 -3.24 11.84 12.20
C ALA A 119 -4.45 11.76 11.26
N VAL A 120 -5.51 12.44 11.65
CA VAL A 120 -6.81 12.49 10.96
C VAL A 120 -7.02 13.88 10.40
N TRP A 121 -7.28 13.98 9.11
CA TRP A 121 -7.40 15.24 8.38
C TRP A 121 -8.77 15.33 7.71
N SER A 122 -9.35 16.52 7.72
CA SER A 122 -10.53 16.84 6.94
C SER A 122 -10.20 16.83 5.44
N LEU A 123 -11.02 16.17 4.61
CA LEU A 123 -10.91 16.26 3.16
C LEU A 123 -11.60 17.52 2.59
N THR A 124 -12.32 18.30 3.42
CA THR A 124 -13.00 19.50 2.99
C THR A 124 -12.08 20.70 2.96
N ASP A 125 -11.30 20.92 4.03
CA ASP A 125 -10.43 22.08 4.22
C ASP A 125 -8.97 21.72 4.55
N PHE A 126 -8.67 20.43 4.58
CA PHE A 126 -7.35 19.87 4.85
C PHE A 126 -6.79 20.21 6.24
N SER A 127 -7.65 20.60 7.18
CA SER A 127 -7.26 20.82 8.57
C SER A 127 -7.02 19.54 9.34
N LEU A 128 -6.14 19.57 10.34
CA LEU A 128 -5.96 18.47 11.28
C LEU A 128 -7.15 18.43 12.24
N LEU A 129 -7.94 17.36 12.18
CA LEU A 129 -9.11 17.15 13.04
C LEU A 129 -8.72 16.50 14.36
N TYR A 130 -7.90 15.45 14.30
CA TYR A 130 -7.54 14.64 15.46
C TYR A 130 -6.20 13.96 15.26
N ASN A 131 -5.57 13.51 16.32
CA ASN A 131 -4.43 12.62 16.28
C ASN A 131 -4.34 11.79 17.56
N PHE A 132 -3.76 10.59 17.43
CA PHE A 132 -3.51 9.72 18.58
C PHE A 132 -2.21 8.94 18.43
N GLN A 133 -1.53 8.78 19.56
CA GLN A 133 -0.31 8.00 19.63
C GLN A 133 -0.66 6.51 19.68
N VAL A 134 -0.29 5.77 18.65
CA VAL A 134 -0.46 4.30 18.60
C VAL A 134 0.61 3.62 19.43
N ILE A 135 1.87 3.94 19.14
CA ILE A 135 3.07 3.48 19.88
C ILE A 135 4.14 4.59 19.85
N ARG A 136 5.14 4.49 20.72
CA ARG A 136 6.31 5.41 20.69
C ARG A 136 7.38 4.98 19.70
N ASP A 137 6.99 4.36 18.61
CA ASP A 137 7.84 3.88 17.52
C ASP A 137 7.03 3.84 16.22
N THR A 138 7.58 3.34 15.14
CA THR A 138 7.01 3.37 13.80
C THR A 138 5.69 2.60 13.69
N VAL A 139 4.69 3.23 13.10
CA VAL A 139 3.51 2.60 12.48
C VAL A 139 3.73 2.60 10.96
N ARG A 140 3.63 1.43 10.35
CA ARG A 140 4.09 1.23 8.97
C ARG A 140 2.97 1.19 7.94
N THR A 141 1.78 0.77 8.32
CA THR A 141 0.68 0.52 7.40
C THR A 141 -0.66 0.69 8.08
N ILE A 142 -1.66 1.11 7.30
CA ILE A 142 -3.07 1.23 7.68
C ILE A 142 -3.90 0.39 6.73
N ALA A 143 -4.91 -0.29 7.25
CA ALA A 143 -5.99 -0.88 6.48
C ALA A 143 -7.34 -0.43 7.03
N ILE A 144 -8.30 -0.21 6.15
CA ILE A 144 -9.68 0.13 6.50
C ILE A 144 -10.56 -1.06 6.13
N SER A 145 -11.50 -1.46 7.02
CA SER A 145 -12.48 -2.49 6.74
C SER A 145 -13.40 -2.08 5.57
N MET A 146 -14.02 -3.06 4.92
CA MET A 146 -14.83 -2.78 3.71
C MET A 146 -16.06 -1.92 3.99
N ASP A 147 -16.62 -2.02 5.19
CA ASP A 147 -17.71 -1.17 5.69
C ASP A 147 -17.22 0.14 6.33
N GLU A 148 -15.91 0.35 6.31
CA GLU A 148 -15.20 1.48 6.91
C GLU A 148 -15.41 1.63 8.44
N SER A 149 -15.95 0.63 9.13
CA SER A 149 -16.21 0.69 10.58
C SER A 149 -14.95 0.53 11.44
N GLU A 150 -13.88 -0.07 10.88
CA GLU A 150 -12.66 -0.39 11.60
C GLU A 150 -11.40 0.02 10.86
N ILE A 151 -10.39 0.40 11.64
CA ILE A 151 -9.05 0.80 11.19
C ILE A 151 -8.05 -0.16 11.81
N SER A 152 -7.31 -0.91 11.00
CA SER A 152 -6.19 -1.72 11.47
C SER A 152 -4.87 -1.03 11.17
N VAL A 153 -3.96 -0.98 12.14
CA VAL A 153 -2.63 -0.41 11.99
C VAL A 153 -1.53 -1.42 12.32
N GLY A 154 -0.54 -1.49 11.46
CA GLY A 154 0.61 -2.40 11.60
C GLY A 154 1.81 -1.70 12.19
N CYS A 155 2.27 -2.22 13.34
CA CYS A 155 3.26 -1.56 14.18
C CYS A 155 4.62 -2.25 14.17
N LYS A 156 5.66 -1.48 14.52
CA LYS A 156 7.03 -1.99 14.64
C LYS A 156 7.21 -2.94 15.83
N ASP A 157 6.36 -2.85 16.85
CA ASP A 157 6.35 -3.76 17.99
C ASP A 157 5.73 -5.14 17.68
N SER A 158 5.50 -5.44 16.41
CA SER A 158 4.96 -6.72 15.92
C SER A 158 3.48 -6.97 16.26
N VAL A 159 2.75 -5.93 16.65
CA VAL A 159 1.33 -5.98 16.99
C VAL A 159 0.51 -5.29 15.92
N VAL A 160 -0.60 -5.89 15.52
CA VAL A 160 -1.66 -5.20 14.76
C VAL A 160 -2.67 -4.67 15.79
N ARG A 161 -3.01 -3.39 15.67
CA ARG A 161 -4.03 -2.75 16.52
C ARG A 161 -5.23 -2.38 15.69
N VAL A 162 -6.40 -2.75 16.18
CA VAL A 162 -7.69 -2.47 15.53
C VAL A 162 -8.41 -1.40 16.33
N TYR A 163 -8.85 -0.37 15.64
CA TYR A 163 -9.56 0.78 16.20
C TYR A 163 -10.95 0.91 15.57
N ASN A 164 -11.91 1.40 16.32
CA ASN A 164 -13.19 1.86 15.80
C ASN A 164 -12.96 3.13 14.97
N SER A 165 -13.56 3.22 13.79
CA SER A 165 -13.39 4.41 12.92
C SER A 165 -14.21 5.62 13.36
N LEU A 166 -15.28 5.41 14.18
CA LEU A 166 -16.15 6.50 14.60
C LEU A 166 -15.48 7.40 15.65
N ASP A 167 -14.87 6.79 16.66
CA ASP A 167 -14.30 7.48 17.83
C ASP A 167 -12.80 7.23 18.05
N TYR A 168 -12.17 6.41 17.19
CA TYR A 168 -10.77 5.99 17.27
C TYR A 168 -10.40 5.24 18.55
N ALA A 169 -11.38 4.64 19.23
CA ALA A 169 -11.12 3.79 20.38
C ALA A 169 -10.47 2.46 19.97
N LEU A 170 -9.50 2.00 20.76
CA LEU A 170 -8.85 0.70 20.54
C LEU A 170 -9.83 -0.43 20.82
N ILE A 171 -10.09 -1.27 19.82
CA ILE A 171 -10.94 -2.46 19.92
C ILE A 171 -10.11 -3.67 20.34
N LYS A 172 -8.99 -3.93 19.62
CA LYS A 172 -8.23 -5.17 19.80
C LYS A 172 -6.75 -5.02 19.46
N GLU A 173 -5.91 -5.84 20.11
CA GLU A 173 -4.51 -6.04 19.75
C GLU A 173 -4.30 -7.50 19.29
N LEU A 174 -3.71 -7.68 18.10
CA LEU A 174 -3.45 -8.98 17.51
C LEU A 174 -1.94 -9.27 17.60
N ARG A 175 -1.60 -10.22 18.49
CA ARG A 175 -0.21 -10.54 18.87
C ARG A 175 0.19 -11.91 18.35
N ALA A 176 0.65 -12.02 17.10
CA ALA A 176 1.12 -13.30 16.58
C ALA A 176 2.38 -13.18 15.68
N HIS A 177 2.72 -11.98 15.20
CA HIS A 177 3.99 -11.76 14.51
C HIS A 177 5.17 -11.70 15.48
N LYS A 178 6.35 -12.12 15.00
CA LYS A 178 7.61 -12.09 15.77
C LYS A 178 8.48 -10.87 15.43
N MET A 179 8.14 -10.17 14.37
CA MET A 179 8.86 -9.01 13.84
C MET A 179 7.86 -7.95 13.34
N PRO A 180 8.32 -6.71 13.08
CA PRO A 180 7.45 -5.61 12.63
C PRO A 180 6.47 -5.97 11.52
N ILE A 181 5.24 -5.47 11.64
CA ILE A 181 4.21 -5.55 10.62
C ILE A 181 4.54 -4.55 9.51
N THR A 182 4.44 -4.97 8.26
CA THR A 182 4.81 -4.16 7.09
C THR A 182 3.69 -3.99 6.08
N SER A 183 2.66 -4.82 6.14
CA SER A 183 1.49 -4.74 5.27
C SER A 183 0.25 -5.27 5.94
N LEU A 184 -0.91 -4.67 5.63
CA LEU A 184 -2.24 -5.04 6.09
C LEU A 184 -3.23 -4.87 4.95
N GLN A 185 -4.18 -5.80 4.84
CA GLN A 185 -5.29 -5.69 3.91
C GLN A 185 -6.50 -6.47 4.40
N TYR A 186 -7.66 -5.84 4.46
CA TYR A 186 -8.94 -6.53 4.63
C TYR A 186 -9.35 -7.22 3.31
N SER A 187 -9.98 -8.36 3.43
CA SER A 187 -10.55 -9.06 2.26
C SER A 187 -11.79 -8.33 1.74
N PRO A 188 -12.01 -8.31 0.42
CA PRO A 188 -13.19 -7.63 -0.17
C PRO A 188 -14.54 -8.21 0.29
N ASP A 189 -14.56 -9.48 0.71
CA ASP A 189 -15.74 -10.16 1.23
C ASP A 189 -15.96 -9.99 2.75
N SER A 190 -15.13 -9.15 3.40
CA SER A 190 -15.19 -8.85 4.84
C SER A 190 -15.02 -10.07 5.76
N ARG A 191 -14.43 -11.17 5.27
CA ARG A 191 -14.20 -12.37 6.10
C ARG A 191 -12.86 -12.36 6.81
N PHE A 192 -11.86 -11.66 6.27
CA PHE A 192 -10.50 -11.76 6.77
C PHE A 192 -9.78 -10.41 6.79
N LEU A 193 -8.87 -10.27 7.76
CA LEU A 193 -7.74 -9.36 7.69
C LEU A 193 -6.49 -10.18 7.43
N ILE A 194 -5.65 -9.77 6.46
CA ILE A 194 -4.33 -10.37 6.25
C ILE A 194 -3.26 -9.38 6.72
N SER A 195 -2.32 -9.85 7.51
CA SER A 195 -1.13 -9.12 7.91
C SER A 195 0.14 -9.80 7.40
N GLY A 196 1.05 -9.00 6.86
CA GLY A 196 2.39 -9.42 6.45
C GLY A 196 3.45 -8.73 7.28
N GLY A 197 4.48 -9.47 7.67
CA GLY A 197 5.52 -8.96 8.55
C GLY A 197 6.94 -9.15 8.03
N ARG A 198 7.90 -8.58 8.77
CA ARG A 198 9.34 -8.82 8.54
C ARG A 198 9.76 -10.26 8.90
N ASP A 199 8.94 -10.99 9.62
CA ASP A 199 9.11 -12.42 9.92
C ASP A 199 8.80 -13.33 8.72
N ALA A 200 8.53 -12.75 7.55
CA ALA A 200 8.20 -13.44 6.30
C ALA A 200 6.90 -14.28 6.37
N GLN A 201 6.10 -14.06 7.41
CA GLN A 201 4.83 -14.74 7.62
C GLN A 201 3.66 -13.89 7.13
N LEU A 202 2.67 -14.55 6.53
CA LEU A 202 1.31 -14.03 6.42
C LEU A 202 0.47 -14.61 7.55
N LYS A 203 -0.27 -13.76 8.22
CA LYS A 203 -1.27 -14.16 9.21
C LYS A 203 -2.63 -13.79 8.68
N VAL A 204 -3.55 -14.74 8.72
CA VAL A 204 -4.94 -14.57 8.32
C VAL A 204 -5.80 -14.57 9.57
N TRP A 205 -6.52 -13.49 9.77
CA TRP A 205 -7.37 -13.27 10.94
C TRP A 205 -8.83 -13.30 10.50
N ALA A 206 -9.60 -14.24 11.05
CA ALA A 206 -11.04 -14.39 10.75
C ALA A 206 -11.85 -13.29 11.44
N LEU A 207 -12.73 -12.64 10.68
CA LEU A 207 -13.63 -11.60 11.19
C LEU A 207 -14.98 -12.21 11.60
N PRO A 208 -15.69 -11.61 12.59
CA PRO A 208 -15.35 -10.35 13.28
C PRO A 208 -14.42 -10.52 14.48
N ASP A 209 -14.15 -11.74 14.93
CA ASP A 209 -13.48 -12.01 16.20
C ASP A 209 -11.97 -11.89 16.16
N TYR A 210 -11.37 -11.75 14.97
CA TYR A 210 -9.93 -11.68 14.77
C TYR A 210 -9.18 -12.90 15.33
N GLU A 211 -9.77 -14.09 15.22
CA GLU A 211 -9.08 -15.33 15.53
C GLU A 211 -8.04 -15.64 14.43
N LEU A 212 -6.89 -16.14 14.85
CA LEU A 212 -5.83 -16.52 13.92
C LEU A 212 -6.21 -17.83 13.21
N GLU A 213 -6.70 -17.72 11.97
CA GLU A 213 -7.10 -18.89 11.18
C GLU A 213 -5.93 -19.55 10.47
N ASN A 214 -5.02 -18.73 9.88
CA ASN A 214 -3.86 -19.26 9.17
C ASN A 214 -2.58 -18.49 9.48
N ASN A 215 -1.47 -19.26 9.47
CA ASN A 215 -0.12 -18.74 9.57
C ASN A 215 0.74 -19.36 8.46
N ILE A 216 1.09 -18.58 7.46
CA ILE A 216 1.72 -19.04 6.23
C ILE A 216 3.15 -18.52 6.14
N ALA A 217 4.14 -19.42 6.04
CA ALA A 217 5.51 -19.06 5.68
C ALA A 217 5.53 -18.63 4.21
N ALA A 218 5.14 -17.39 3.95
CA ALA A 218 4.82 -16.94 2.59
C ALA A 218 6.06 -16.57 1.78
N HIS A 219 7.09 -16.02 2.42
CA HIS A 219 8.30 -15.53 1.76
C HIS A 219 9.56 -15.92 2.55
N MET A 220 10.74 -15.61 2.00
CA MET A 220 12.02 -15.81 2.70
C MET A 220 12.45 -14.57 3.50
N PHE A 221 11.90 -13.41 3.17
CA PHE A 221 12.20 -12.11 3.79
C PHE A 221 10.93 -11.28 3.97
N SER A 222 11.08 -10.05 4.44
CA SER A 222 10.00 -9.10 4.73
C SER A 222 8.94 -9.03 3.62
N ILE A 223 7.66 -9.09 3.98
CA ILE A 223 6.54 -8.91 3.07
C ILE A 223 6.17 -7.43 3.04
N TYR A 224 6.33 -6.78 1.89
CA TYR A 224 6.12 -5.33 1.79
C TYR A 224 4.72 -4.92 1.32
N ALA A 225 4.02 -5.79 0.60
CA ALA A 225 2.63 -5.55 0.24
C ALA A 225 1.81 -6.85 0.20
N VAL A 226 0.55 -6.72 0.59
CA VAL A 226 -0.53 -7.67 0.34
C VAL A 226 -1.62 -6.90 -0.37
N ILE A 227 -2.13 -7.40 -1.49
CA ILE A 227 -3.19 -6.74 -2.23
C ILE A 227 -4.15 -7.74 -2.85
N TYR A 228 -5.45 -7.61 -2.55
CA TYR A 228 -6.49 -8.41 -3.18
C TYR A 228 -6.75 -7.97 -4.62
N HIS A 229 -7.06 -8.93 -5.47
CA HIS A 229 -7.60 -8.66 -6.80
C HIS A 229 -8.98 -7.99 -6.65
N PRO A 230 -9.31 -6.95 -7.46
CA PRO A 230 -10.53 -6.18 -7.26
C PRO A 230 -11.83 -6.99 -7.40
N THR A 231 -11.85 -8.06 -8.17
CA THR A 231 -13.09 -8.81 -8.50
C THR A 231 -12.96 -10.33 -8.43
N LEU A 232 -11.76 -10.90 -8.43
CA LEU A 232 -11.53 -12.34 -8.46
C LEU A 232 -10.96 -12.84 -7.12
N PRO A 233 -11.15 -14.14 -6.78
CA PRO A 233 -10.77 -14.69 -5.49
C PRO A 233 -9.26 -14.95 -5.41
N TYR A 234 -8.46 -13.92 -5.62
CA TYR A 234 -7.00 -13.96 -5.51
C TYR A 234 -6.45 -12.76 -4.74
N PHE A 235 -5.29 -12.94 -4.17
CA PHE A 235 -4.47 -11.83 -3.68
C PHE A 235 -3.01 -12.04 -4.07
N ALA A 236 -2.27 -10.96 -4.17
CA ALA A 236 -0.84 -10.96 -4.46
C ALA A 236 -0.04 -10.42 -3.28
N THR A 237 1.16 -10.96 -3.12
CA THR A 237 2.14 -10.46 -2.14
C THR A 237 3.46 -10.16 -2.82
N CYS A 238 4.21 -9.19 -2.31
CA CYS A 238 5.60 -8.97 -2.70
C CYS A 238 6.52 -8.84 -1.50
N SER A 239 7.81 -9.09 -1.75
CA SER A 239 8.77 -9.22 -0.68
C SER A 239 10.15 -8.66 -1.04
N GLN A 240 10.94 -8.46 0.00
CA GLN A 240 12.37 -8.24 -0.07
C GLN A 240 13.11 -9.42 -0.74
N ASP A 241 12.51 -10.62 -0.77
CA ASP A 241 13.05 -11.80 -1.45
C ASP A 241 12.98 -11.74 -2.98
N LYS A 242 12.59 -10.58 -3.56
CA LYS A 242 12.50 -10.30 -4.99
C LYS A 242 11.42 -11.10 -5.71
N SER A 243 10.48 -11.68 -4.99
CA SER A 243 9.40 -12.46 -5.56
C SER A 243 8.04 -11.78 -5.39
N ILE A 244 7.17 -12.02 -6.39
CA ILE A 244 5.74 -11.80 -6.29
C ILE A 244 5.09 -13.17 -6.21
N LYS A 245 4.13 -13.34 -5.31
CA LYS A 245 3.37 -14.57 -5.17
C LYS A 245 1.89 -14.29 -5.32
N LEU A 246 1.19 -15.15 -6.06
CA LEU A 246 -0.26 -15.12 -6.24
C LEU A 246 -0.88 -16.25 -5.43
N TRP A 247 -1.89 -15.93 -4.65
CA TRP A 247 -2.57 -16.80 -3.72
C TRP A 247 -4.07 -16.83 -4.00
N GLY A 248 -4.72 -17.96 -3.71
CA GLY A 248 -6.18 -18.01 -3.61
C GLY A 248 -6.65 -17.31 -2.34
N SER A 249 -7.74 -16.56 -2.42
CA SER A 249 -8.28 -15.85 -1.26
C SER A 249 -9.19 -16.71 -0.38
N GLU A 250 -9.64 -17.85 -0.89
CA GLU A 250 -10.51 -18.78 -0.17
C GLU A 250 -9.74 -19.91 0.52
N ASP A 251 -8.72 -20.45 -0.16
CA ASP A 251 -7.99 -21.62 0.30
C ASP A 251 -6.56 -21.29 0.76
N PHE A 252 -6.13 -20.03 0.60
CA PHE A 252 -4.80 -19.52 0.92
C PHE A 252 -3.65 -20.32 0.29
N LYS A 253 -3.93 -21.05 -0.81
CA LYS A 253 -2.92 -21.81 -1.53
C LYS A 253 -2.12 -20.93 -2.48
N LEU A 254 -0.85 -21.28 -2.61
CA LEU A 254 0.05 -20.63 -3.54
C LEU A 254 -0.22 -21.12 -4.96
N TYR A 255 -0.60 -20.22 -5.87
CA TYR A 255 -0.85 -20.53 -7.27
C TYR A 255 0.32 -20.22 -8.19
N LYS A 256 1.06 -19.13 -7.93
CA LYS A 256 2.15 -18.70 -8.80
C LYS A 256 3.25 -18.00 -8.01
N ILE A 257 4.49 -18.21 -8.45
CA ILE A 257 5.67 -17.44 -8.03
C ILE A 257 6.26 -16.79 -9.27
N LEU A 258 6.53 -15.48 -9.17
CA LEU A 258 7.24 -14.70 -10.19
C LEU A 258 8.56 -14.23 -9.57
N SER A 259 9.67 -14.74 -10.08
CA SER A 259 11.01 -14.47 -9.57
C SER A 259 12.05 -14.93 -10.56
N LEU A 260 13.15 -14.20 -10.72
CA LEU A 260 14.29 -14.60 -11.55
C LEU A 260 14.85 -15.97 -11.12
N ASP A 261 14.87 -16.26 -9.83
CA ASP A 261 15.36 -17.55 -9.30
C ASP A 261 14.49 -18.75 -9.74
N LYS A 262 13.24 -18.49 -10.11
CA LYS A 262 12.31 -19.49 -10.66
C LYS A 262 12.30 -19.50 -12.19
N LYS A 263 13.29 -18.86 -12.82
CA LYS A 263 13.41 -18.74 -14.29
C LYS A 263 12.16 -18.11 -14.93
N THR A 264 11.52 -17.20 -14.22
CA THR A 264 10.49 -16.31 -14.75
C THR A 264 11.06 -14.90 -14.81
N GLU A 265 10.43 -14.01 -15.58
CA GLU A 265 10.72 -12.57 -15.47
C GLU A 265 10.45 -12.12 -14.03
N GLY A 266 11.20 -11.13 -13.56
CA GLY A 266 11.09 -10.67 -12.18
C GLY A 266 12.03 -9.52 -11.86
N HIS A 267 11.80 -8.91 -10.70
CA HIS A 267 12.67 -7.88 -10.15
C HIS A 267 14.02 -8.44 -9.71
N SER A 268 15.07 -7.65 -9.92
CA SER A 268 16.44 -8.00 -9.48
C SER A 268 16.74 -7.62 -8.03
N HIS A 269 15.91 -6.76 -7.43
CA HIS A 269 16.02 -6.28 -6.05
C HIS A 269 14.67 -6.39 -5.32
N SER A 270 14.61 -5.92 -4.07
CA SER A 270 13.39 -5.89 -3.26
C SER A 270 12.22 -5.26 -4.00
N ILE A 271 11.04 -5.86 -3.86
CA ILE A 271 9.80 -5.33 -4.42
C ILE A 271 9.06 -4.60 -3.31
N ASN A 272 8.84 -3.30 -3.47
CA ASN A 272 8.37 -2.41 -2.41
C ASN A 272 6.85 -2.22 -2.40
N LYS A 273 6.19 -2.23 -3.57
CA LYS A 273 4.75 -1.97 -3.68
C LYS A 273 4.13 -2.75 -4.83
N LEU A 274 2.84 -3.05 -4.65
CA LEU A 274 1.95 -3.64 -5.66
C LEU A 274 0.67 -2.81 -5.74
N ILE A 275 0.10 -2.70 -6.93
CA ILE A 275 -1.29 -2.29 -7.16
C ILE A 275 -1.89 -3.12 -8.28
N TRP A 276 -3.21 -3.29 -8.27
CA TRP A 276 -3.96 -3.74 -9.43
C TRP A 276 -4.42 -2.53 -10.25
N SER A 277 -4.50 -2.69 -11.57
CA SER A 277 -5.27 -1.76 -12.40
C SER A 277 -6.75 -1.80 -11.99
N THR A 278 -7.48 -0.73 -12.23
CA THR A 278 -8.90 -0.62 -11.83
C THR A 278 -9.78 -1.71 -12.43
N ASP A 279 -9.44 -2.19 -13.63
CA ASP A 279 -10.13 -3.30 -14.32
C ASP A 279 -9.63 -4.70 -13.92
N GLY A 280 -8.64 -4.79 -13.02
CA GLY A 280 -8.05 -6.05 -12.56
C GLY A 280 -7.20 -6.80 -13.59
N LYS A 281 -7.03 -6.29 -14.81
CA LYS A 281 -6.28 -7.01 -15.85
C LYS A 281 -4.78 -6.98 -15.67
N HIS A 282 -4.28 -5.96 -14.97
CA HIS A 282 -2.85 -5.79 -14.76
C HIS A 282 -2.51 -5.66 -13.27
N LEU A 283 -1.50 -6.40 -12.84
CA LEU A 283 -0.79 -6.16 -11.59
C LEU A 283 0.44 -5.30 -11.93
N ILE A 284 0.67 -4.25 -11.17
CA ILE A 284 1.83 -3.36 -11.30
C ILE A 284 2.69 -3.54 -10.06
N SER A 285 3.98 -3.72 -10.25
CA SER A 285 4.97 -3.87 -9.18
C SER A 285 6.13 -2.91 -9.35
N THR A 286 6.74 -2.53 -8.24
CA THR A 286 7.90 -1.63 -8.24
C THR A 286 8.84 -1.93 -7.08
N GLY A 287 10.11 -1.57 -7.23
CA GLY A 287 11.11 -1.91 -6.23
C GLY A 287 12.40 -1.10 -6.26
N ASP A 288 13.39 -1.66 -5.57
CA ASP A 288 14.72 -1.04 -5.43
C ASP A 288 15.56 -1.12 -6.72
N ASP A 289 15.16 -1.94 -7.69
CA ASP A 289 15.78 -2.02 -9.01
C ASP A 289 15.38 -0.88 -9.96
N ARG A 290 14.60 0.08 -9.48
CA ARG A 290 14.16 1.28 -10.23
C ARG A 290 13.25 0.98 -11.42
N GLN A 291 12.72 -0.24 -11.48
CA GLN A 291 11.80 -0.68 -12.54
C GLN A 291 10.36 -0.66 -12.04
N VAL A 292 9.47 -0.38 -12.98
CA VAL A 292 8.04 -0.66 -12.82
C VAL A 292 7.71 -1.81 -13.76
N MET A 293 7.24 -2.93 -13.22
CA MET A 293 6.86 -4.09 -14.01
C MET A 293 5.35 -4.25 -14.06
N VAL A 294 4.83 -4.48 -15.26
CA VAL A 294 3.42 -4.72 -15.53
C VAL A 294 3.23 -6.20 -15.83
N TRP A 295 2.32 -6.82 -15.12
CA TRP A 295 1.99 -8.23 -15.24
C TRP A 295 0.54 -8.37 -15.71
N ARG A 296 0.32 -9.07 -16.82
CA ARG A 296 -1.04 -9.34 -17.30
C ARG A 296 -1.62 -10.53 -16.55
N PHE A 297 -2.81 -10.33 -16.00
CA PHE A 297 -3.59 -11.39 -15.39
C PHE A 297 -4.49 -12.05 -16.45
N GLN A 298 -4.42 -13.38 -16.55
CA GLN A 298 -5.30 -14.21 -17.37
C GLN A 298 -5.88 -15.26 -16.43
N PRO A 299 -7.19 -15.23 -16.18
CA PRO A 299 -7.88 -16.21 -15.33
C PRO A 299 -7.74 -17.65 -15.79
#